data_109efa0950eec2a8dc39a34aae2ae35a
#
_entry.id   109efa0950eec2a8dc39a34aae2ae35a
#
_cell.length_a   1.000
_cell.length_b   1.000
_cell.length_c   1.000
_cell.angle_alpha   90.00
_cell.angle_beta   90.00
_cell.angle_gamma   90.00
#
_symmetry.space_group_name_H-M   'P 1'
#
loop_
_entity.id
_entity.type
_entity.pdbx_description
1 polymer ?
#
loop_
_entity_poly.entity_id
_entity_poly.type
_entity_poly.pdbx_seq_one_letter_code
_entity_poly.pdbx_strand_id
1 'polypeptide(L)'
;LTGGVVDYAVLVSSKNPVKRISAALSALDVADGPMSRLEAARRLREAAEELEAAQVEAARKAGATWIEIGACYGLTKQGAQQRFRAARNQAKAATAAPGSNT
;
A
#
# COMPACT_ATOMS: atom_id res chain seq x y z
N LEU A 1 17.37 19.87 18.11
CA LEU A 1 16.61 19.46 17.56
C LEU A 1 16.24 18.09 17.45
N THR A 2 15.29 17.89 17.66
CA THR A 2 14.78 16.60 17.62
C THR A 2 14.01 16.36 16.37
N GLY A 3 14.20 17.23 15.43
CA GLY A 3 13.43 17.17 14.24
C GLY A 3 13.60 15.89 13.49
N GLY A 4 14.67 15.20 13.67
CA GLY A 4 14.88 13.95 12.98
C GLY A 4 14.33 12.74 13.68
N VAL A 5 13.84 12.91 14.87
CA VAL A 5 13.36 11.76 15.62
C VAL A 5 11.89 11.57 15.35
N VAL A 6 11.54 10.48 14.73
CA VAL A 6 10.17 10.18 14.43
C VAL A 6 9.77 8.96 15.23
N ASP A 7 8.64 9.04 15.89
CA ASP A 7 8.13 7.93 16.67
C ASP A 7 7.79 6.77 15.74
N TYR A 8 8.54 5.70 15.87
CA TYR A 8 8.33 4.52 15.04
C TYR A 8 6.92 3.96 15.20
N ALA A 9 6.40 3.99 16.41
CA ALA A 9 5.05 3.48 16.65
C ALA A 9 4.00 4.30 15.89
N VAL A 10 4.21 5.62 15.80
CA VAL A 10 3.31 6.45 15.02
C VAL A 10 3.39 6.11 13.54
N LEU A 11 4.59 5.91 13.02
CA LEU A 11 4.76 5.56 11.61
C LEU A 11 4.14 4.21 11.29
N VAL A 12 4.39 3.22 12.15
CA VAL A 12 3.90 1.86 11.92
C VAL A 12 2.38 1.81 11.93
N SER A 13 1.75 2.57 12.79
CA SER A 13 0.30 2.55 12.89
C SER A 13 -0.38 3.63 12.08
N SER A 14 0.36 4.38 11.29
CA SER A 14 -0.21 5.44 10.47
C SER A 14 -1.16 4.88 9.42
N LYS A 15 -2.22 5.60 9.13
CA LYS A 15 -3.10 5.26 8.02
C LYS A 15 -2.53 5.70 6.69
N ASN A 16 -1.48 6.52 6.72
CA ASN A 16 -0.82 6.95 5.49
C ASN A 16 0.15 5.86 5.05
N PRO A 17 -0.09 5.21 3.92
CA PRO A 17 0.77 4.10 3.50
C PRO A 17 2.22 4.52 3.23
N VAL A 18 2.44 5.77 2.83
CA VAL A 18 3.81 6.24 2.61
C VAL A 18 4.59 6.24 3.92
N LYS A 19 3.94 6.65 5.01
CA LYS A 19 4.60 6.63 6.31
C LYS A 19 4.88 5.21 6.77
N ARG A 20 3.98 4.29 6.50
CA ARG A 20 4.21 2.88 6.85
C ARG A 20 5.31 2.25 6.01
N ILE A 21 5.43 2.66 4.74
CA ILE A 21 6.55 2.22 3.91
C ILE A 21 7.86 2.70 4.51
N SER A 22 7.90 3.95 4.92
CA SER A 22 9.08 4.52 5.55
C SER A 22 9.46 3.77 6.82
N ALA A 23 8.46 3.44 7.64
CA ALA A 23 8.70 2.68 8.87
C ALA A 23 9.23 1.28 8.56
N ALA A 24 8.69 0.63 7.55
CA ALA A 24 9.12 -0.70 7.17
C ALA A 24 10.56 -0.70 6.64
N LEU A 25 10.92 0.33 5.89
CA LEU A 25 12.29 0.45 5.41
C LEU A 25 13.26 0.64 6.57
N SER A 26 12.88 1.44 7.55
CA SER A 26 13.72 1.62 8.75
C SER A 26 13.86 0.32 9.52
N ALA A 27 12.77 -0.42 9.64
CA ALA A 27 12.81 -1.71 10.32
C ALA A 27 13.70 -2.70 9.58
N LEU A 28 13.66 -2.68 8.26
CA LEU A 28 14.48 -3.56 7.46
C LEU A 28 15.97 -3.24 7.65
N ASP A 29 16.27 -1.97 7.75
CA ASP A 29 17.66 -1.51 7.89
C ASP A 29 18.29 -1.98 9.20
N VAL A 30 17.52 -2.05 10.27
CA VAL A 30 18.04 -2.45 11.57
C VAL A 30 17.72 -3.89 11.96
N ALA A 31 17.04 -4.60 11.08
CA ALA A 31 16.66 -5.98 11.39
C ALA A 31 17.89 -6.87 11.48
N ASP A 32 17.88 -7.81 12.45
CA ASP A 32 19.01 -8.54 12.84
C ASP A 32 18.90 -9.99 12.42
N GLY A 33 18.12 -10.37 11.52
CA GLY A 33 18.06 -11.74 11.05
C GLY A 33 17.01 -11.92 9.99
N PRO A 34 16.98 -13.07 9.34
CA PRO A 34 16.06 -13.29 8.22
C PRO A 34 14.60 -13.18 8.59
N MET A 35 14.22 -13.62 9.78
CA MET A 35 12.81 -13.54 10.17
C MET A 35 12.37 -12.10 10.44
N SER A 36 13.21 -11.29 11.08
CA SER A 36 12.91 -9.88 11.27
C SER A 36 12.86 -9.17 9.94
N ARG A 37 13.74 -9.54 9.03
CA ARG A 37 13.76 -8.94 7.71
C ARG A 37 12.52 -9.33 6.92
N LEU A 38 12.08 -10.57 7.06
CA LEU A 38 10.88 -11.02 6.39
C LEU A 38 9.64 -10.28 6.90
N GLU A 39 9.56 -10.06 8.19
CA GLU A 39 8.46 -9.31 8.78
C GLU A 39 8.43 -7.88 8.25
N ALA A 40 9.58 -7.22 8.16
CA ALA A 40 9.64 -5.88 7.61
C ALA A 40 9.27 -5.87 6.14
N ALA A 41 9.71 -6.87 5.38
CA ALA A 41 9.38 -6.97 3.97
C ALA A 41 7.87 -7.17 3.75
N ARG A 42 7.24 -7.96 4.61
CA ARG A 42 5.80 -8.16 4.51
C ARG A 42 5.05 -6.86 4.75
N ARG A 43 5.45 -6.10 5.76
CA ARG A 43 4.82 -4.81 6.05
C ARG A 43 5.02 -3.82 4.90
N LEU A 44 6.21 -3.85 4.32
CA LEU A 44 6.51 -2.99 3.17
C LEU A 44 5.60 -3.32 2.00
N ARG A 45 5.44 -4.62 1.72
CA ARG A 45 4.58 -5.04 0.62
C ARG A 45 3.14 -4.60 0.85
N GLU A 46 2.62 -4.82 2.05
CA GLU A 46 1.24 -4.46 2.36
C GLU A 46 1.00 -2.96 2.21
N ALA A 47 1.93 -2.15 2.71
CA ALA A 47 1.79 -0.71 2.61
C ALA A 47 1.91 -0.24 1.15
N ALA A 48 2.79 -0.88 0.39
CA ALA A 48 2.95 -0.55 -1.02
C ALA A 48 1.69 -0.89 -1.81
N GLU A 49 1.05 -2.00 -1.48
CA GLU A 49 -0.19 -2.39 -2.15
C GLU A 49 -1.32 -1.39 -1.84
N GLU A 50 -1.39 -0.91 -0.63
CA GLU A 50 -2.37 0.11 -0.28
C GLU A 50 -2.12 1.41 -1.03
N LEU A 51 -0.85 1.80 -1.11
CA LEU A 51 -0.49 2.99 -1.86
C LEU A 51 -0.87 2.84 -3.33
N GLU A 52 -0.58 1.68 -3.89
CA GLU A 52 -0.88 1.38 -5.28
C GLU A 52 -2.36 1.52 -5.56
N ALA A 53 -3.19 0.92 -4.71
CA ALA A 53 -4.63 0.98 -4.88
C ALA A 53 -5.15 2.42 -4.78
N ALA A 54 -4.63 3.19 -3.85
CA ALA A 54 -5.02 4.57 -3.69
C ALA A 54 -4.64 5.40 -4.91
N GLN A 55 -3.47 5.15 -5.46
CA GLN A 55 -3.02 5.90 -6.62
C GLN A 55 -3.76 5.52 -7.88
N VAL A 56 -4.15 4.27 -8.03
CA VAL A 56 -5.00 3.89 -9.15
C VAL A 56 -6.34 4.62 -9.09
N GLU A 57 -6.92 4.71 -7.90
CA GLU A 57 -8.17 5.42 -7.75
C GLU A 57 -8.00 6.90 -8.07
N ALA A 58 -6.93 7.51 -7.58
CA ALA A 58 -6.66 8.90 -7.85
C ALA A 58 -6.43 9.15 -9.35
N ALA A 59 -5.71 8.25 -10.00
CA ALA A 59 -5.46 8.37 -11.43
C ALA A 59 -6.77 8.26 -12.22
N ARG A 60 -7.63 7.34 -11.84
CA ARG A 60 -8.93 7.20 -12.50
C ARG A 60 -9.77 8.47 -12.33
N LYS A 61 -9.79 9.04 -11.15
CA LYS A 61 -10.52 10.27 -10.91
C LYS A 61 -9.96 11.43 -11.72
N ALA A 62 -8.67 11.41 -11.98
CA ALA A 62 -8.02 12.43 -12.80
C ALA A 62 -8.20 12.17 -14.29
N GLY A 63 -8.85 11.10 -14.69
CA GLY A 63 -9.15 10.84 -16.09
C GLY A 63 -8.28 9.80 -16.76
N ALA A 64 -7.40 9.14 -16.03
CA ALA A 64 -6.55 8.11 -16.62
C ALA A 64 -7.40 6.92 -17.05
N THR A 65 -7.07 6.36 -18.20
CA THR A 65 -7.78 5.20 -18.71
C THR A 65 -7.13 3.92 -18.19
N TRP A 66 -7.88 2.82 -18.28
CA TRP A 66 -7.30 1.54 -17.90
C TRP A 66 -6.17 1.12 -18.85
N ILE A 67 -6.21 1.60 -20.10
CA ILE A 67 -5.11 1.36 -21.02
C ILE A 67 -3.84 2.03 -20.52
N GLU A 68 -3.97 3.26 -20.06
CA GLU A 68 -2.81 3.99 -19.54
C GLU A 68 -2.28 3.35 -18.25
N ILE A 69 -3.18 2.96 -17.36
CA ILE A 69 -2.78 2.32 -16.13
C ILE A 69 -2.11 0.98 -16.43
N GLY A 70 -2.70 0.22 -17.34
CA GLY A 70 -2.10 -1.06 -17.73
C GLY A 70 -0.72 -0.90 -18.31
N ALA A 71 -0.50 0.16 -19.08
CA ALA A 71 0.81 0.39 -19.68
C ALA A 71 1.90 0.54 -18.63
N CYS A 72 1.60 1.12 -17.47
CA CYS A 72 2.57 1.23 -16.37
C CYS A 72 3.04 -0.13 -15.88
N TYR A 73 2.21 -1.15 -16.04
CA TYR A 73 2.49 -2.48 -15.50
C TYR A 73 2.77 -3.52 -16.58
N GLY A 74 2.80 -3.10 -17.83
CA GLY A 74 2.93 -4.06 -18.91
C GLY A 74 1.70 -4.95 -19.04
N LEU A 75 0.53 -4.46 -18.64
CA LEU A 75 -0.71 -5.21 -18.69
C LEU A 75 -1.62 -4.64 -19.75
N THR A 76 -2.53 -5.50 -20.25
CA THR A 76 -3.61 -5.05 -21.11
C THR A 76 -4.63 -4.28 -20.27
N LYS A 77 -5.55 -3.60 -20.95
CA LYS A 77 -6.65 -2.93 -20.28
C LYS A 77 -7.39 -3.89 -19.35
N GLN A 78 -7.71 -5.07 -19.86
CA GLN A 78 -8.47 -6.06 -19.11
C GLN A 78 -7.67 -6.58 -17.92
N GLY A 79 -6.37 -6.82 -18.13
CA GLY A 79 -5.50 -7.26 -17.05
C GLY A 79 -5.40 -6.24 -15.94
N ALA A 80 -5.31 -4.96 -16.31
CA ALA A 80 -5.27 -3.89 -15.31
C ALA A 80 -6.57 -3.81 -14.53
N GLN A 81 -7.69 -3.93 -15.22
CA GLN A 81 -8.99 -3.91 -14.57
C GLN A 81 -9.13 -5.04 -13.57
N GLN A 82 -8.71 -6.24 -13.95
CA GLN A 82 -8.81 -7.39 -13.06
C GLN A 82 -7.91 -7.23 -11.85
N ARG A 83 -6.68 -6.81 -12.06
CA ARG A 83 -5.73 -6.68 -10.98
C ARG A 83 -6.20 -5.65 -9.95
N PHE A 84 -6.62 -4.49 -10.40
CA PHE A 84 -6.93 -3.41 -9.48
C PHE A 84 -8.38 -3.42 -9.00
N ARG A 85 -9.23 -4.18 -9.65
CA ARG A 85 -10.57 -4.38 -9.14
C ARG A 85 -10.54 -5.15 -7.82
N ALA A 86 -9.75 -6.20 -7.77
CA ALA A 86 -9.63 -6.97 -6.54
C ALA A 86 -9.03 -6.13 -5.42
N ALA A 87 -7.99 -5.35 -5.72
CA ALA A 87 -7.38 -4.49 -4.72
C ALA A 87 -8.35 -3.44 -4.23
N ARG A 88 -9.12 -2.85 -5.14
CA ARG A 88 -10.11 -1.86 -4.78
C ARG A 88 -11.21 -2.43 -3.91
N ASN A 89 -11.66 -3.64 -4.24
CA ASN A 89 -12.69 -4.30 -3.45
C ASN A 89 -12.18 -4.64 -2.06
N GLN A 90 -10.94 -5.06 -1.95
CA GLN A 90 -10.34 -5.32 -0.65
C GLN A 90 -10.24 -4.05 0.19
N ALA A 91 -9.86 -2.95 -0.42
CA ALA A 91 -9.77 -1.68 0.28
C ALA A 91 -11.14 -1.24 0.77
N LYS A 92 -12.17 -1.42 -0.05
CA LYS A 92 -13.52 -1.10 0.34
C LYS A 92 -14.00 -1.96 1.50
N ALA A 93 -13.71 -3.25 1.43
CA ALA A 93 -14.10 -4.17 2.49
C ALA A 93 -13.40 -3.81 3.80
N ALA A 94 -12.14 -3.41 3.72
CA ALA A 94 -11.38 -3.06 4.90
C ALA A 94 -11.92 -1.79 5.57
N THR A 95 -12.50 -0.88 4.79
CA THR A 95 -13.05 0.34 5.35
C THR A 95 -14.52 0.21 5.71
N ALA A 96 -15.16 -0.86 5.32
CA ALA A 96 -16.55 -1.05 5.64
C ALA A 96 -16.71 -1.38 7.12
N ALA A 97 -17.86 -1.09 7.68
CA ALA A 97 -18.10 -1.40 9.06
C ALA A 97 -17.99 -2.90 9.28
N PRO A 98 -17.40 -3.33 10.37
CA PRO A 98 -17.16 -4.74 10.57
C PRO A 98 -18.40 -5.61 10.49
N GLY A 99 -19.52 -5.10 10.88
CA GLY A 99 -20.73 -5.90 10.85
C GLY A 99 -21.40 -6.00 9.51
N SER A 100 -20.93 -5.26 8.55
CA SER A 100 -21.64 -5.16 7.30
C SER A 100 -21.45 -6.36 6.41
N ASN A 101 -20.51 -7.19 6.71
CA ASN A 101 -20.21 -8.29 5.83
C ASN A 101 -20.85 -9.57 6.23
N THR A 102 -21.69 -9.57 7.13
CA THR A 102 -22.32 -10.82 7.54
C THR A 102 -23.33 -11.31 6.56
#